data_e75af1443159fae0ab8de2189cecdbfa
#
_entry.id   e75af1443159fae0ab8de2189cecdbfa
#
_cell.length_a   1.000
_cell.length_b   1.000
_cell.length_c   1.000
_cell.angle_alpha   90.00
_cell.angle_beta   90.00
_cell.angle_gamma   90.00
#
_symmetry.space_group_name_H-M   'P 1'
#
loop_
_entity.id
_entity.type
_entity.pdbx_description
1 polymer ?
#
loop_
_entity_poly.entity_id
_entity_poly.type
_entity_poly.pdbx_seq_one_letter_code
_entity_poly.pdbx_strand_id
1 'polypeptide(L)'
;MNRIAFLLVAVAAVAGVIALTAPAFGHADEAASPIYGVKIPDGYRDWKLIAVTQLVTAKGTQLRAQVGNDIAFKAYQDGKLPFPDGSIIVALHWTRVSSESNNKILDGPFPGDQSFVVGSRVNMQIMVKDSKKYPASGGWGFADFTGDKPGDEALHKTCFPCHEPAKDRDFVFAHFAP
;
A
#
# COMPACT_ATOMS: atom_id res chain seq x y z
N MET A 1 -66.48 5.62 64.24
CA MET A 1 -65.78 6.74 63.63
C MET A 1 -64.34 6.25 63.44
N ASN A 2 -64.04 5.56 62.34
CA ASN A 2 -62.73 4.98 62.06
C ASN A 2 -62.04 5.80 60.99
N ARG A 3 -60.91 6.37 61.34
CA ARG A 3 -60.03 7.06 60.36
C ARG A 3 -59.00 6.07 59.90
N ILE A 4 -59.12 5.66 58.65
CA ILE A 4 -58.13 4.83 57.96
C ILE A 4 -57.10 5.76 57.30
N ALA A 5 -55.86 5.72 57.78
CA ALA A 5 -54.70 6.42 57.12
C ALA A 5 -54.15 5.60 56.00
N PHE A 6 -54.17 6.13 54.77
CA PHE A 6 -53.49 5.57 53.62
C PHE A 6 -52.02 6.01 53.63
N LEU A 7 -51.13 5.08 53.81
CA LEU A 7 -49.73 5.26 53.59
C LEU A 7 -49.41 5.07 52.07
N LEU A 8 -49.03 6.15 51.40
CA LEU A 8 -48.49 6.12 50.07
C LEU A 8 -47.02 5.79 50.15
N VAL A 9 -46.62 4.58 49.66
CA VAL A 9 -45.23 4.20 49.47
C VAL A 9 -44.80 4.67 48.08
N ALA A 10 -43.92 5.67 48.02
CA ALA A 10 -43.29 6.12 46.79
C ALA A 10 -42.10 5.21 46.49
N VAL A 11 -42.20 4.39 45.46
CA VAL A 11 -41.09 3.61 44.91
C VAL A 11 -40.30 4.49 43.91
N ALA A 12 -39.14 4.96 44.33
CA ALA A 12 -38.22 5.65 43.44
C ALA A 12 -37.45 4.59 42.57
N ALA A 13 -37.79 4.52 41.30
CA ALA A 13 -37.04 3.74 40.33
C ALA A 13 -35.75 4.49 39.96
N VAL A 14 -34.60 4.02 40.43
CA VAL A 14 -33.28 4.49 39.97
C VAL A 14 -32.98 3.80 38.67
N ALA A 15 -33.17 4.50 37.55
CA ALA A 15 -32.70 4.05 36.24
C ALA A 15 -31.18 4.25 36.14
N GLY A 16 -30.43 3.21 36.41
CA GLY A 16 -28.96 3.18 36.17
C GLY A 16 -28.66 3.18 34.66
N VAL A 17 -28.14 4.29 34.14
CA VAL A 17 -27.62 4.37 32.82
C VAL A 17 -26.24 3.67 32.82
N ILE A 18 -26.21 2.43 32.35
CA ILE A 18 -24.93 1.74 32.05
C ILE A 18 -24.43 2.33 30.74
N ALA A 19 -23.51 3.27 30.81
CA ALA A 19 -22.75 3.72 29.68
C ALA A 19 -21.81 2.55 29.23
N LEU A 20 -22.22 1.84 28.20
CA LEU A 20 -21.34 0.91 27.47
C LEU A 20 -20.25 1.73 26.78
N THR A 21 -19.10 1.91 27.45
CA THR A 21 -17.90 2.38 26.80
C THR A 21 -17.41 1.24 25.90
N ALA A 22 -17.78 1.26 24.61
CA ALA A 22 -17.13 0.44 23.63
C ALA A 22 -15.62 0.75 23.66
N PRO A 23 -14.74 -0.26 23.71
CA PRO A 23 -13.31 0.01 23.56
C PRO A 23 -13.14 0.69 22.21
N ALA A 24 -12.65 1.91 22.20
CA ALA A 24 -12.11 2.51 20.99
C ALA A 24 -10.98 1.57 20.54
N PHE A 25 -11.21 0.82 19.47
CA PHE A 25 -10.12 0.16 18.74
C PHE A 25 -9.22 1.30 18.25
N GLY A 26 -8.20 1.62 19.07
CA GLY A 26 -7.15 2.51 18.65
C GLY A 26 -6.56 1.89 17.40
N HIS A 27 -6.70 2.57 16.27
CA HIS A 27 -5.90 2.27 15.10
C HIS A 27 -4.46 2.37 15.60
N ALA A 28 -3.73 1.26 15.62
CA ALA A 28 -2.30 1.31 15.85
C ALA A 28 -1.76 2.36 14.89
N ASP A 29 -1.02 3.34 15.42
CA ASP A 29 -0.47 4.42 14.61
C ASP A 29 0.30 3.76 13.46
N GLU A 30 -0.24 3.86 12.24
CA GLU A 30 0.36 3.20 11.07
C GLU A 30 1.78 3.67 10.94
N ALA A 31 2.71 2.72 10.99
CA ALA A 31 4.13 3.02 10.95
C ALA A 31 4.46 3.76 9.64
N ALA A 32 5.06 4.95 9.78
CA ALA A 32 5.52 5.75 8.66
C ALA A 32 6.98 5.43 8.33
N SER A 33 7.36 5.56 7.05
CA SER A 33 8.75 5.39 6.64
C SER A 33 9.65 6.43 7.28
N PRO A 34 10.86 6.07 7.72
CA PRO A 34 11.88 7.04 8.12
C PRO A 34 12.17 8.03 7.00
N ILE A 35 12.64 9.25 7.35
CA ILE A 35 13.02 10.33 6.43
C ILE A 35 11.83 10.99 5.74
N TYR A 36 10.97 10.21 5.06
CA TYR A 36 9.91 10.74 4.21
C TYR A 36 8.54 10.78 4.89
N GLY A 37 8.31 9.99 5.95
CA GLY A 37 7.02 9.93 6.64
C GLY A 37 5.89 9.40 5.76
N VAL A 38 6.21 8.56 4.77
CA VAL A 38 5.23 7.92 3.90
C VAL A 38 4.64 6.71 4.62
N LYS A 39 3.33 6.61 4.62
CA LYS A 39 2.55 5.48 5.15
C LYS A 39 2.03 4.60 4.01
N ILE A 40 1.59 3.39 4.34
CA ILE A 40 0.86 2.54 3.40
C ILE A 40 -0.48 3.22 3.10
N PRO A 41 -0.79 3.54 1.83
CA PRO A 41 -2.05 4.20 1.51
C PRO A 41 -3.22 3.24 1.62
N ASP A 42 -4.34 3.73 2.16
CA ASP A 42 -5.58 2.97 2.22
C ASP A 42 -6.09 2.62 0.81
N GLY A 43 -6.70 1.45 0.69
CA GLY A 43 -7.36 1.03 -0.55
C GLY A 43 -6.44 0.81 -1.75
N TYR A 44 -5.11 0.81 -1.60
CA TYR A 44 -4.18 0.63 -2.73
C TYR A 44 -4.39 -0.67 -3.51
N ARG A 45 -5.02 -1.67 -2.91
CA ARG A 45 -5.30 -2.95 -3.57
C ARG A 45 -6.39 -2.86 -4.64
N ASP A 46 -7.22 -1.82 -4.57
CA ASP A 46 -8.30 -1.55 -5.51
C ASP A 46 -7.87 -0.54 -6.59
N TRP A 47 -6.60 -0.08 -6.54
CA TRP A 47 -6.08 0.87 -7.50
C TRP A 47 -5.79 0.22 -8.86
N LYS A 48 -5.76 1.05 -9.89
CA LYS A 48 -5.56 0.62 -11.27
C LYS A 48 -4.12 0.15 -11.50
N LEU A 49 -4.00 -0.93 -12.26
CA LEU A 49 -2.70 -1.45 -12.67
C LEU A 49 -2.03 -0.47 -13.64
N ILE A 50 -0.80 -0.11 -13.35
CA ILE A 50 0.06 0.72 -14.20
C ILE A 50 0.96 -0.16 -15.05
N ALA A 51 1.66 -1.10 -14.42
CA ALA A 51 2.63 -1.95 -15.09
C ALA A 51 2.83 -3.28 -14.37
N VAL A 52 3.29 -4.26 -15.12
CA VAL A 52 3.83 -5.52 -14.62
C VAL A 52 5.27 -5.65 -15.10
N THR A 53 6.18 -6.01 -14.20
CA THR A 53 7.59 -6.17 -14.55
C THR A 53 8.18 -7.42 -13.92
N GLN A 54 9.14 -8.00 -14.60
CA GLN A 54 10.04 -9.00 -14.04
C GLN A 54 11.39 -8.35 -13.77
N LEU A 55 11.90 -8.50 -12.54
CA LEU A 55 13.23 -8.05 -12.18
C LEU A 55 14.12 -9.25 -11.87
N VAL A 56 15.25 -9.33 -12.55
CA VAL A 56 16.30 -10.31 -12.23
C VAL A 56 17.33 -9.63 -11.33
N THR A 57 17.55 -10.17 -10.16
CA THR A 57 18.52 -9.67 -9.17
C THR A 57 19.52 -10.75 -8.81
N ALA A 58 20.61 -10.36 -8.14
CA ALA A 58 21.58 -11.33 -7.60
C ALA A 58 20.95 -12.31 -6.57
N LYS A 59 19.80 -11.93 -5.96
CA LYS A 59 19.07 -12.75 -4.98
C LYS A 59 17.94 -13.58 -5.60
N GLY A 60 17.78 -13.53 -6.92
CA GLY A 60 16.72 -14.25 -7.64
C GLY A 60 15.81 -13.33 -8.47
N THR A 61 14.82 -13.95 -9.09
CA THR A 61 13.87 -13.25 -9.95
C THR A 61 12.61 -12.89 -9.19
N GLN A 62 12.12 -11.67 -9.40
CA GLN A 62 10.90 -11.14 -8.81
C GLN A 62 9.89 -10.82 -9.90
N LEU A 63 8.62 -11.04 -9.60
CA LEU A 63 7.49 -10.47 -10.31
C LEU A 63 7.00 -9.25 -9.56
N ARG A 64 6.68 -8.20 -10.30
CA ARG A 64 6.22 -6.91 -9.73
C ARG A 64 4.95 -6.45 -10.42
N ALA A 65 4.02 -5.94 -9.63
CA ALA A 65 2.88 -5.18 -10.13
C ALA A 65 2.96 -3.76 -9.55
N GLN A 66 2.82 -2.77 -10.42
CA GLN A 66 2.72 -1.37 -10.02
C GLN A 66 1.27 -0.91 -10.19
N VAL A 67 0.71 -0.39 -9.11
CA VAL A 67 -0.62 0.23 -9.11
C VAL A 67 -0.51 1.71 -8.76
N GLY A 68 -1.45 2.51 -9.23
CA GLY A 68 -1.48 3.94 -8.94
C GLY A 68 -2.87 4.43 -8.56
N ASN A 69 -2.90 5.48 -7.73
CA ASN A 69 -4.14 6.18 -7.51
C ASN A 69 -4.63 6.85 -8.80
N ASP A 70 -5.84 7.37 -8.83
CA ASP A 70 -6.42 7.94 -10.05
C ASP A 70 -5.58 9.08 -10.65
N ILE A 71 -4.89 9.87 -9.81
CA ILE A 71 -4.02 10.97 -10.26
C ILE A 71 -2.81 10.41 -11.01
N ALA A 72 -2.10 9.44 -10.42
CA ALA A 72 -0.96 8.80 -11.05
C ALA A 72 -1.35 8.03 -12.32
N PHE A 73 -2.45 7.27 -12.25
CA PHE A 73 -2.92 6.49 -13.39
C PHE A 73 -3.29 7.40 -14.57
N LYS A 74 -4.01 8.51 -14.31
CA LYS A 74 -4.35 9.47 -15.37
C LYS A 74 -3.09 10.13 -15.95
N ALA A 75 -2.10 10.47 -15.14
CA ALA A 75 -0.84 11.04 -15.63
C ALA A 75 -0.13 10.09 -16.60
N TYR A 76 -0.12 8.79 -16.30
CA TYR A 76 0.41 7.76 -17.19
C TYR A 76 -0.36 7.66 -18.51
N GLN A 77 -1.70 7.64 -18.45
CA GLN A 77 -2.55 7.60 -19.65
C GLN A 77 -2.31 8.80 -20.57
N ASP A 78 -2.16 9.97 -19.97
CA ASP A 78 -1.97 11.23 -20.72
C ASP A 78 -0.50 11.45 -21.14
N GLY A 79 0.43 10.58 -20.73
CA GLY A 79 1.87 10.79 -20.93
C GLY A 79 2.41 12.04 -20.25
N LYS A 80 1.76 12.47 -19.15
CA LYS A 80 2.04 13.74 -18.48
C LYS A 80 3.24 13.62 -17.53
N LEU A 81 4.25 14.45 -17.76
CA LEU A 81 5.39 14.63 -16.89
C LEU A 81 5.65 16.13 -16.63
N PRO A 82 6.12 16.53 -15.43
CA PRO A 82 6.24 15.69 -14.25
C PRO A 82 4.87 15.22 -13.72
N PHE A 83 4.86 14.16 -12.94
CA PHE A 83 3.64 13.70 -12.27
C PHE A 83 3.04 14.80 -11.40
N PRO A 84 1.71 14.98 -11.40
CA PRO A 84 1.05 15.94 -10.53
C PRO A 84 1.26 15.61 -9.05
N ASP A 85 1.31 16.64 -8.20
CA ASP A 85 1.25 16.45 -6.75
C ASP A 85 0.00 15.66 -6.36
N GLY A 86 0.13 14.77 -5.36
CA GLY A 86 -0.89 13.81 -5.00
C GLY A 86 -0.85 12.49 -5.77
N SER A 87 0.03 12.35 -6.79
CA SER A 87 0.27 11.04 -7.43
C SER A 87 0.88 10.07 -6.42
N ILE A 88 0.33 8.87 -6.35
CA ILE A 88 0.86 7.78 -5.51
C ILE A 88 1.02 6.53 -6.37
N ILE A 89 2.20 5.93 -6.30
CA ILE A 89 2.53 4.69 -7.00
C ILE A 89 2.95 3.66 -5.95
N VAL A 90 2.35 2.47 -6.00
CA VAL A 90 2.70 1.34 -5.14
C VAL A 90 3.22 0.20 -5.99
N ALA A 91 4.43 -0.25 -5.71
CA ALA A 91 5.04 -1.41 -6.34
C ALA A 91 5.02 -2.61 -5.38
N LEU A 92 4.32 -3.64 -5.76
CA LEU A 92 4.19 -4.90 -5.02
C LEU A 92 5.18 -5.91 -5.60
N HIS A 93 6.01 -6.51 -4.75
CA HIS A 93 7.07 -7.42 -5.17
C HIS A 93 6.88 -8.81 -4.58
N TRP A 94 7.03 -9.83 -5.43
CA TRP A 94 6.99 -11.24 -5.05
C TRP A 94 8.15 -12.00 -5.68
N THR A 95 8.53 -13.11 -5.07
CA THR A 95 9.39 -14.07 -5.74
C THR A 95 8.66 -14.65 -6.95
N ARG A 96 9.39 -14.92 -8.03
CA ARG A 96 8.88 -15.68 -9.18
C ARG A 96 9.07 -17.17 -8.92
N VAL A 97 8.02 -17.95 -9.02
CA VAL A 97 8.07 -19.41 -8.88
C VAL A 97 7.47 -20.09 -10.11
N SER A 98 8.00 -21.25 -10.47
CA SER A 98 7.42 -22.08 -11.52
C SER A 98 6.07 -22.62 -11.08
N SER A 99 5.08 -22.60 -11.95
CA SER A 99 3.79 -23.20 -11.70
C SER A 99 3.76 -24.62 -12.29
N GLU A 100 4.15 -25.61 -11.50
CA GLU A 100 4.15 -27.00 -11.96
C GLU A 100 2.78 -27.47 -12.46
N SER A 101 1.69 -27.05 -11.82
CA SER A 101 0.33 -27.39 -12.24
C SER A 101 0.00 -26.83 -13.62
N ASN A 102 0.33 -25.55 -13.87
CA ASN A 102 0.09 -24.93 -15.17
C ASN A 102 1.01 -25.53 -16.23
N ASN A 103 2.27 -25.75 -15.89
CA ASN A 103 3.25 -26.33 -16.83
C ASN A 103 2.84 -27.74 -17.29
N LYS A 104 2.29 -28.56 -16.38
CA LYS A 104 1.74 -29.88 -16.74
C LYS A 104 0.56 -29.78 -17.71
N ILE A 105 -0.27 -28.74 -17.59
CA ILE A 105 -1.39 -28.51 -18.53
C ILE A 105 -0.86 -28.02 -19.88
N LEU A 106 0.15 -27.14 -19.88
CA LEU A 106 0.73 -26.55 -21.08
C LEU A 106 1.53 -27.56 -21.92
N ASP A 107 2.15 -28.56 -21.28
CA ASP A 107 3.01 -29.55 -21.94
C ASP A 107 2.33 -30.32 -23.07
N GLY A 108 1.00 -30.51 -23.02
CA GLY A 108 0.23 -31.12 -24.07
C GLY A 108 0.02 -30.23 -25.30
N PRO A 109 -0.73 -29.12 -25.19
CA PRO A 109 -1.04 -28.25 -26.32
C PRO A 109 0.11 -27.29 -26.72
N PHE A 110 1.05 -27.00 -25.82
CA PHE A 110 2.14 -26.02 -26.01
C PHE A 110 3.47 -26.57 -25.46
N PRO A 111 4.07 -27.59 -26.08
CA PRO A 111 5.29 -28.22 -25.57
C PRO A 111 6.44 -27.21 -25.43
N GLY A 112 7.05 -27.14 -24.25
CA GLY A 112 8.15 -26.22 -23.93
C GLY A 112 7.73 -24.89 -23.35
N ASP A 113 6.44 -24.53 -23.36
CA ASP A 113 5.97 -23.34 -22.68
C ASP A 113 6.03 -23.51 -21.16
N GLN A 114 6.35 -22.42 -20.46
CA GLN A 114 6.49 -22.41 -19.02
C GLN A 114 5.67 -21.27 -18.41
N SER A 115 4.91 -21.60 -17.40
CA SER A 115 4.16 -20.64 -16.59
C SER A 115 4.88 -20.37 -15.27
N PHE A 116 4.95 -19.09 -14.93
CA PHE A 116 5.45 -18.63 -13.64
C PHE A 116 4.39 -17.84 -12.93
N VAL A 117 4.34 -17.99 -11.61
CA VAL A 117 3.37 -17.30 -10.74
C VAL A 117 4.10 -16.58 -9.62
N VAL A 118 3.37 -15.72 -8.92
CA VAL A 118 3.87 -15.06 -7.72
C VAL A 118 4.03 -16.08 -6.58
N GLY A 119 5.19 -16.05 -5.95
CA GLY A 119 5.48 -16.81 -4.73
C GLY A 119 5.31 -15.92 -3.49
N SER A 120 6.28 -16.01 -2.58
CA SER A 120 6.27 -15.22 -1.35
C SER A 120 6.39 -13.72 -1.64
N ARG A 121 5.67 -12.91 -0.85
CA ARG A 121 5.83 -11.45 -0.87
C ARG A 121 7.25 -11.09 -0.42
N VAL A 122 7.91 -10.23 -1.17
CA VAL A 122 9.24 -9.71 -0.81
C VAL A 122 9.10 -8.42 -0.03
N ASN A 123 8.60 -7.38 -0.67
CA ASN A 123 8.35 -6.07 -0.08
C ASN A 123 7.27 -5.30 -0.85
N MET A 124 6.99 -4.09 -0.38
CA MET A 124 6.18 -3.10 -1.06
C MET A 124 6.93 -1.78 -1.05
N GLN A 125 7.07 -1.17 -2.22
CA GLN A 125 7.66 0.16 -2.36
C GLN A 125 6.59 1.17 -2.73
N ILE A 126 6.67 2.37 -2.15
CA ILE A 126 5.68 3.43 -2.33
C ILE A 126 6.41 4.71 -2.70
N MET A 127 5.89 5.41 -3.70
CA MET A 127 6.28 6.75 -4.08
C MET A 127 5.09 7.68 -3.96
N VAL A 128 5.26 8.83 -3.29
CA VAL A 128 4.24 9.86 -3.12
C VAL A 128 4.76 11.18 -3.66
N LYS A 129 4.09 11.77 -4.64
CA LYS A 129 4.45 13.07 -5.20
C LYS A 129 3.89 14.21 -4.35
N ASP A 130 4.78 15.03 -3.81
CA ASP A 130 4.49 16.30 -3.15
C ASP A 130 5.72 17.20 -3.32
N SER A 131 5.66 18.09 -4.29
CA SER A 131 6.78 18.96 -4.67
C SER A 131 7.19 19.94 -3.56
N LYS A 132 6.26 20.27 -2.65
CA LYS A 132 6.52 21.17 -1.52
C LYS A 132 7.15 20.42 -0.35
N LYS A 133 6.70 19.19 -0.10
CA LYS A 133 7.17 18.38 1.02
C LYS A 133 8.53 17.74 0.74
N TYR A 134 8.79 17.35 -0.51
CA TYR A 134 9.97 16.58 -0.91
C TYR A 134 10.87 17.28 -1.94
N PRO A 135 11.22 18.57 -1.80
CA PRO A 135 12.00 19.28 -2.82
C PRO A 135 13.39 18.68 -3.03
N ALA A 136 14.00 18.11 -2.00
CA ALA A 136 15.35 17.52 -2.07
C ALA A 136 15.41 16.17 -2.80
N SER A 137 14.28 15.56 -3.09
CA SER A 137 14.16 14.26 -3.77
C SER A 137 13.29 14.32 -5.02
N GLY A 138 13.39 15.43 -5.76
CA GLY A 138 12.63 15.62 -7.01
C GLY A 138 11.13 15.73 -6.81
N GLY A 139 10.66 16.07 -5.61
CA GLY A 139 9.26 16.13 -5.26
C GLY A 139 8.65 14.77 -4.86
N TRP A 140 9.47 13.73 -4.65
CA TRP A 140 8.99 12.40 -4.30
C TRP A 140 9.39 11.98 -2.88
N GLY A 141 8.42 11.55 -2.09
CA GLY A 141 8.62 10.79 -0.87
C GLY A 141 8.63 9.30 -1.17
N PHE A 142 9.45 8.54 -0.42
CA PHE A 142 9.66 7.12 -0.64
C PHE A 142 9.38 6.30 0.61
N ALA A 143 8.91 5.06 0.40
CA ALA A 143 8.83 4.06 1.44
C ALA A 143 9.10 2.66 0.89
N ASP A 144 9.67 1.82 1.76
CA ASP A 144 9.82 0.38 1.54
C ASP A 144 9.30 -0.35 2.79
N PHE A 145 8.38 -1.29 2.60
CA PHE A 145 7.74 -2.04 3.67
C PHE A 145 7.92 -3.55 3.47
N THR A 146 8.29 -4.24 4.53
CA THR A 146 8.21 -5.71 4.61
C THR A 146 7.05 -6.07 5.53
N GLY A 147 5.99 -6.64 4.97
CA GLY A 147 4.68 -6.67 5.65
C GLY A 147 4.17 -5.26 5.90
N ASP A 148 3.88 -4.93 7.15
CA ASP A 148 3.42 -3.60 7.57
C ASP A 148 4.52 -2.80 8.28
N LYS A 149 5.76 -3.31 8.27
CA LYS A 149 6.90 -2.66 8.91
C LYS A 149 7.72 -1.90 7.88
N PRO A 150 7.97 -0.60 8.07
CA PRO A 150 8.88 0.14 7.23
C PRO A 150 10.32 -0.38 7.42
N GLY A 151 11.09 -0.32 6.35
CA GLY A 151 12.54 -0.50 6.42
C GLY A 151 13.19 0.56 7.30
N ASP A 152 14.46 0.36 7.63
CA ASP A 152 15.20 1.29 8.46
C ASP A 152 15.61 2.59 7.71
N GLU A 153 16.20 3.53 8.43
CA GLU A 153 16.68 4.79 7.89
C GLU A 153 17.80 4.57 6.85
N ALA A 154 18.67 3.58 7.06
CA ALA A 154 19.77 3.29 6.14
C ALA A 154 19.22 2.86 4.76
N LEU A 155 18.20 2.02 4.73
CA LEU A 155 17.51 1.63 3.51
C LEU A 155 16.86 2.86 2.84
N HIS A 156 16.13 3.68 3.59
CA HIS A 156 15.43 4.83 3.01
C HIS A 156 16.37 5.92 2.47
N LYS A 157 17.60 6.02 2.98
CA LYS A 157 18.65 6.90 2.41
C LYS A 157 19.06 6.48 0.99
N THR A 158 18.85 5.24 0.60
CA THR A 158 19.20 4.75 -0.75
C THR A 158 18.10 4.96 -1.78
N CYS A 159 16.86 5.30 -1.36
CA CYS A 159 15.72 5.38 -2.28
C CYS A 159 15.96 6.41 -3.38
N PHE A 160 16.16 7.68 -3.02
CA PHE A 160 16.32 8.75 -4.02
C PHE A 160 17.57 8.57 -4.89
N PRO A 161 18.76 8.29 -4.37
CA PRO A 161 19.94 8.02 -5.20
C PRO A 161 19.74 6.89 -6.23
N CYS A 162 18.96 5.86 -5.88
CA CYS A 162 18.61 4.80 -6.82
C CYS A 162 17.66 5.30 -7.93
N HIS A 163 16.73 6.22 -7.60
CA HIS A 163 15.76 6.78 -8.53
C HIS A 163 16.30 7.95 -9.38
N GLU A 164 17.35 8.63 -8.93
CA GLU A 164 17.93 9.80 -9.59
C GLU A 164 18.28 9.58 -11.07
N PRO A 165 18.83 8.44 -11.50
CA PRO A 165 19.10 8.18 -12.92
C PRO A 165 17.86 8.20 -13.82
N ALA A 166 16.66 8.06 -13.25
CA ALA A 166 15.38 8.11 -13.98
C ALA A 166 14.73 9.51 -14.00
N LYS A 167 15.49 10.59 -13.76
CA LYS A 167 14.97 11.97 -13.67
C LYS A 167 14.19 12.42 -14.90
N ASP A 168 14.56 11.96 -16.09
CA ASP A 168 13.87 12.32 -17.34
C ASP A 168 12.45 11.72 -17.44
N ARG A 169 12.13 10.78 -16.55
CA ARG A 169 10.81 10.19 -16.36
C ARG A 169 10.24 10.52 -14.98
N ASP A 170 10.60 11.71 -14.48
CA ASP A 170 10.24 12.17 -13.15
C ASP A 170 10.57 11.13 -12.05
N PHE A 171 11.77 10.52 -12.13
CA PHE A 171 12.31 9.55 -11.16
C PHE A 171 11.55 8.20 -11.08
N VAL A 172 10.71 7.87 -12.06
CA VAL A 172 9.88 6.67 -12.05
C VAL A 172 10.40 5.65 -13.07
N PHE A 173 10.56 4.39 -12.63
CA PHE A 173 11.02 3.29 -13.49
C PHE A 173 9.89 2.59 -14.26
N ALA A 174 8.67 2.61 -13.71
CA ALA A 174 7.55 1.91 -14.32
C ALA A 174 7.17 2.52 -15.67
N HIS A 175 6.97 1.67 -16.66
CA HIS A 175 6.39 2.04 -17.95
C HIS A 175 4.92 1.66 -17.96
N PHE A 176 4.07 2.55 -18.46
CA PHE A 176 2.65 2.27 -18.56
C PHE A 176 2.40 1.09 -19.50
N ALA A 177 1.68 0.10 -19.02
CA ALA A 177 1.13 -0.98 -19.83
C ALA A 177 -0.35 -0.66 -20.09
N PRO A 178 -0.73 -0.27 -21.30
CA PRO A 178 -2.08 0.13 -21.66
C PRO A 178 -3.09 -1.02 -21.54
#